data_c7f9c50b438436c6500b7a51681df8e1
#
_entry.id   c7f9c50b438436c6500b7a51681df8e1
#
_cell.length_a   1.000
_cell.length_b   1.000
_cell.length_c   1.000
_cell.angle_alpha   90.00
_cell.angle_beta   90.00
_cell.angle_gamma   90.00
#
_symmetry.space_group_name_H-M   'P 1'
#
loop_
_entity.id
_entity.type
_entity.pdbx_description
1 polymer ?
#
loop_
_entity_poly.entity_id
_entity_poly.type
_entity_poly.pdbx_seq_one_letter_code
_entity_poly.pdbx_strand_id
1 'polypeptide(L)'
;SQRKEFKNIRKVEWTDRGEWECSRQSPMKTLTDITSFTDYVEQLNLFFDSDMLDDVETIETSYPTYDKDRFLDSVYMNDESYNTLVSLVKGKKNIILQGAPGVGKTFAAKRLAYSMMGVKDPNRVMMVQFHQSYSYEDFIMGFRPSENGFKLKHGVFYEFCKRAEVDS
;
A
#
# COMPACT_ATOMS: atom_id res chain seq x y z
N SER A 1 24.10 18.93 33.58
CA SER A 1 23.05 18.26 32.78
C SER A 1 23.35 16.78 32.78
N GLN A 2 22.57 16.01 33.57
CA GLN A 2 22.69 14.56 33.65
C GLN A 2 22.16 13.97 32.33
N ARG A 3 23.06 13.37 31.55
CA ARG A 3 22.67 12.52 30.41
C ARG A 3 22.00 11.26 30.99
N LYS A 4 20.73 11.03 30.64
CA LYS A 4 20.07 9.74 30.90
C LYS A 4 20.89 8.65 30.19
N GLU A 5 21.44 7.71 30.96
CA GLU A 5 22.08 6.53 30.40
C GLU A 5 21.00 5.65 29.74
N PHE A 6 21.07 5.51 28.44
CA PHE A 6 20.24 4.54 27.71
C PHE A 6 20.92 3.17 27.79
N LYS A 7 20.18 2.16 28.25
CA LYS A 7 20.69 0.78 28.44
C LYS A 7 21.11 0.07 27.14
N ASN A 8 20.63 0.55 25.99
CA ASN A 8 20.93 -0.04 24.69
C ASN A 8 21.40 1.06 23.73
N ILE A 9 22.71 1.25 23.64
CA ILE A 9 23.33 2.15 22.70
C ILE A 9 24.05 1.31 21.64
N ARG A 10 23.78 1.57 20.36
CA ARG A 10 24.53 1.04 19.23
C ARG A 10 25.26 2.17 18.53
N LYS A 11 26.52 1.94 18.19
CA LYS A 11 27.26 2.84 17.32
C LYS A 11 26.75 2.63 15.89
N VAL A 12 26.29 3.69 15.26
CA VAL A 12 25.78 3.68 13.87
C VAL A 12 26.68 4.57 13.06
N GLU A 13 27.15 4.08 11.95
CA GLU A 13 27.82 4.86 10.91
C GLU A 13 26.83 5.07 9.77
N TRP A 14 26.56 6.34 9.44
CA TRP A 14 25.67 6.69 8.37
C TRP A 14 26.49 6.79 7.09
N THR A 15 26.25 5.88 6.15
CA THR A 15 26.90 5.85 4.85
C THR A 15 26.28 6.84 3.88
N ASP A 16 24.94 6.97 3.97
CA ASP A 16 24.17 7.80 3.06
C ASP A 16 23.34 8.84 3.85
N ARG A 17 23.27 10.05 3.32
CA ARG A 17 22.49 11.15 3.89
C ARG A 17 21.77 11.91 2.78
N GLY A 18 20.45 12.02 2.89
CA GLY A 18 19.64 12.72 1.91
C GLY A 18 18.17 12.71 2.28
N GLU A 19 17.36 13.28 1.40
CA GLU A 19 15.91 13.23 1.46
C GLU A 19 15.43 12.50 0.22
N TRP A 20 14.64 11.45 0.41
CA TRP A 20 14.08 10.63 -0.66
C TRP A 20 12.57 10.59 -0.53
N GLU A 21 11.87 10.83 -1.62
CA GLU A 21 10.42 10.63 -1.67
C GLU A 21 10.10 9.15 -1.76
N CYS A 22 9.45 8.62 -0.72
CA CYS A 22 8.97 7.25 -0.71
C CYS A 22 7.52 7.20 -1.19
N SER A 23 7.23 6.46 -2.23
CA SER A 23 5.89 6.28 -2.79
C SER A 23 4.93 5.53 -1.86
N ARG A 24 5.44 4.91 -0.81
CA ARG A 24 4.67 4.17 0.20
C ARG A 24 4.72 4.83 1.56
N GLN A 25 3.65 4.63 2.33
CA GLN A 25 3.57 5.07 3.71
C GLN A 25 4.63 4.35 4.55
N SER A 26 5.57 5.12 5.09
CA SER A 26 6.60 4.61 6.00
C SER A 26 5.99 4.04 7.27
N PRO A 27 6.60 3.02 7.89
CA PRO A 27 6.16 2.51 9.18
C PRO A 27 6.09 3.62 10.23
N MET A 28 4.97 3.74 10.94
CA MET A 28 4.75 4.82 11.91
C MET A 28 5.54 4.64 13.22
N LYS A 29 6.23 3.53 13.42
CA LYS A 29 7.05 3.27 14.61
C LYS A 29 8.49 3.69 14.36
N THR A 30 9.09 4.32 15.35
CA THR A 30 10.48 4.82 15.30
C THR A 30 11.50 3.71 15.02
N LEU A 31 11.19 2.47 15.34
CA LEU A 31 12.00 1.28 15.03
C LEU A 31 11.06 0.15 14.64
N THR A 32 11.15 -0.30 13.41
CA THR A 32 10.34 -1.40 12.86
C THR A 32 11.25 -2.36 12.13
N ASP A 33 11.13 -3.67 12.41
CA ASP A 33 11.78 -4.71 11.63
C ASP A 33 11.04 -4.82 10.27
N ILE A 34 11.74 -4.49 9.20
CA ILE A 34 11.23 -4.51 7.83
C ILE A 34 11.72 -5.73 7.03
N THR A 35 12.48 -6.63 7.64
CA THR A 35 13.10 -7.79 6.97
C THR A 35 12.07 -8.68 6.27
N SER A 36 10.86 -8.79 6.82
CA SER A 36 9.77 -9.56 6.23
C SER A 36 9.04 -8.85 5.07
N PHE A 37 9.34 -7.58 4.82
CA PHE A 37 8.74 -6.78 3.75
C PHE A 37 9.72 -6.69 2.58
N THR A 38 9.99 -7.81 1.91
CA THR A 38 10.99 -7.93 0.85
C THR A 38 10.86 -6.87 -0.22
N ASP A 39 9.63 -6.63 -0.71
CA ASP A 39 9.35 -5.60 -1.73
C ASP A 39 9.71 -4.17 -1.25
N TYR A 40 9.58 -3.90 0.05
CA TYR A 40 9.94 -2.60 0.62
C TYR A 40 11.45 -2.47 0.82
N VAL A 41 12.11 -3.55 1.23
CA VAL A 41 13.56 -3.61 1.35
C VAL A 41 14.23 -3.47 -0.02
N GLU A 42 13.71 -4.11 -1.06
CA GLU A 42 14.19 -3.96 -2.43
C GLU A 42 14.06 -2.52 -2.93
N GLN A 43 12.93 -1.87 -2.69
CA GLN A 43 12.76 -0.45 -3.03
C GLN A 43 13.75 0.46 -2.29
N LEU A 44 14.01 0.20 -1.01
CA LEU A 44 15.00 0.97 -0.26
C LEU A 44 16.41 0.76 -0.83
N ASN A 45 16.77 -0.46 -1.19
CA ASN A 45 18.07 -0.74 -1.77
C ASN A 45 18.28 -0.01 -3.10
N LEU A 46 17.24 0.11 -3.94
CA LEU A 46 17.31 0.88 -5.18
C LEU A 46 17.64 2.38 -4.98
N PHE A 47 17.34 2.96 -3.81
CA PHE A 47 17.73 4.34 -3.52
C PHE A 47 19.21 4.48 -3.18
N PHE A 48 19.89 3.41 -2.80
CA PHE A 48 21.27 3.43 -2.34
C PHE A 48 22.25 2.83 -3.36
N ASP A 49 21.77 2.07 -4.34
CA ASP A 49 22.59 1.49 -5.43
C ASP A 49 22.76 2.48 -6.61
N SER A 50 22.99 3.76 -6.30
CA SER A 50 23.05 4.85 -7.28
C SER A 50 24.27 4.81 -8.23
N ASP A 51 25.13 3.81 -8.16
CA ASP A 51 26.27 3.64 -9.08
C ASP A 51 25.92 2.91 -10.40
N MET A 52 24.62 2.58 -10.63
CA MET A 52 24.16 1.85 -11.83
C MET A 52 23.14 2.65 -12.67
N LEU A 53 23.16 3.98 -12.61
CA LEU A 53 22.16 4.83 -13.30
C LEU A 53 22.55 5.27 -14.72
N ASP A 54 23.32 4.48 -15.46
CA ASP A 54 23.62 4.81 -16.88
C ASP A 54 22.83 3.95 -17.90
N ASP A 55 22.02 3.00 -17.48
CA ASP A 55 21.10 2.29 -18.37
C ASP A 55 19.71 2.15 -17.73
N VAL A 56 18.88 3.19 -17.85
CA VAL A 56 17.46 3.07 -17.56
C VAL A 56 16.77 2.30 -18.68
N GLU A 57 17.00 1.00 -18.75
CA GLU A 57 15.97 0.12 -19.28
C GLU A 57 14.77 0.21 -18.33
N THR A 58 13.64 0.62 -18.87
CA THR A 58 12.34 0.53 -18.19
C THR A 58 12.16 -0.90 -17.71
N ILE A 59 12.45 -1.16 -16.44
CA ILE A 59 12.15 -2.44 -15.81
C ILE A 59 10.61 -2.51 -15.80
N GLU A 60 10.04 -3.19 -16.78
CA GLU A 60 8.66 -3.65 -16.70
C GLU A 60 8.58 -4.51 -15.43
N THR A 61 8.03 -3.97 -14.37
CA THR A 61 7.78 -4.70 -13.13
C THR A 61 6.73 -5.76 -13.42
N SER A 62 7.19 -6.94 -13.82
CA SER A 62 6.33 -8.09 -14.07
C SER A 62 5.82 -8.62 -12.74
N TYR A 63 4.60 -8.22 -12.39
CA TYR A 63 3.92 -8.77 -11.22
C TYR A 63 3.51 -10.22 -11.43
N PRO A 64 3.62 -11.09 -10.41
CA PRO A 64 3.23 -12.48 -10.53
C PRO A 64 1.74 -12.61 -10.84
N THR A 65 1.39 -13.54 -11.72
CA THR A 65 0.00 -13.88 -12.01
C THR A 65 -0.72 -14.31 -10.74
N TYR A 66 -1.94 -13.85 -10.56
CA TYR A 66 -2.79 -14.18 -9.41
C TYR A 66 -4.21 -14.47 -9.88
N ASP A 67 -4.51 -15.74 -10.01
CA ASP A 67 -5.77 -16.26 -10.53
C ASP A 67 -6.71 -16.76 -9.41
N LYS A 68 -7.82 -17.35 -9.82
CA LYS A 68 -8.81 -17.97 -8.93
C LYS A 68 -8.20 -19.09 -8.09
N ASP A 69 -7.36 -19.93 -8.67
CA ASP A 69 -6.79 -21.08 -7.97
C ASP A 69 -5.88 -20.60 -6.82
N ARG A 70 -5.03 -19.63 -7.08
CA ARG A 70 -4.22 -18.99 -6.04
C ARG A 70 -5.05 -18.28 -4.97
N PHE A 71 -6.21 -17.74 -5.34
CA PHE A 71 -7.13 -17.18 -4.37
C PHE A 71 -7.68 -18.26 -3.45
N LEU A 72 -8.20 -19.38 -4.00
CA LEU A 72 -8.78 -20.49 -3.25
C LEU A 72 -7.75 -21.22 -2.37
N ASP A 73 -6.49 -21.29 -2.80
CA ASP A 73 -5.39 -21.81 -1.98
C ASP A 73 -5.07 -20.91 -0.77
N SER A 74 -5.26 -19.60 -0.92
CA SER A 74 -4.90 -18.62 0.10
C SER A 74 -6.04 -18.29 1.06
N VAL A 75 -7.29 -18.36 0.59
CA VAL A 75 -8.50 -17.94 1.30
C VAL A 75 -9.39 -19.14 1.52
N TYR A 76 -9.76 -19.39 2.78
CA TYR A 76 -10.68 -20.48 3.11
C TYR A 76 -12.09 -20.20 2.58
N MET A 77 -12.31 -20.51 1.30
CA MET A 77 -13.57 -20.29 0.57
C MET A 77 -13.75 -21.38 -0.49
N ASN A 78 -15.00 -21.78 -0.75
CA ASN A 78 -15.29 -22.68 -1.84
C ASN A 78 -15.47 -21.95 -3.18
N ASP A 79 -15.42 -22.72 -4.25
CA ASP A 79 -15.52 -22.26 -5.64
C ASP A 79 -16.82 -21.49 -5.93
N GLU A 80 -17.94 -21.96 -5.42
CA GLU A 80 -19.25 -21.36 -5.62
C GLU A 80 -19.34 -19.96 -4.97
N SER A 81 -18.84 -19.84 -3.74
CA SER A 81 -18.78 -18.58 -3.01
C SER A 81 -17.87 -17.57 -3.71
N TYR A 82 -16.72 -18.00 -4.22
CA TYR A 82 -15.83 -17.15 -5.02
C TYR A 82 -16.54 -16.61 -6.27
N ASN A 83 -17.17 -17.50 -7.06
CA ASN A 83 -17.87 -17.11 -8.28
C ASN A 83 -19.02 -16.13 -7.98
N THR A 84 -19.75 -16.35 -6.88
CA THR A 84 -20.79 -15.44 -6.41
C THR A 84 -20.23 -14.06 -6.07
N LEU A 85 -19.12 -14.00 -5.31
CA LEU A 85 -18.46 -12.72 -4.97
C LEU A 85 -18.00 -11.96 -6.21
N VAL A 86 -17.33 -12.65 -7.15
CA VAL A 86 -16.87 -12.03 -8.41
C VAL A 86 -18.04 -11.50 -9.21
N SER A 87 -19.14 -12.26 -9.31
CA SER A 87 -20.34 -11.84 -10.02
C SER A 87 -21.00 -10.61 -9.38
N LEU A 88 -21.05 -10.57 -8.04
CA LEU A 88 -21.56 -9.42 -7.29
C LEU A 88 -20.70 -8.17 -7.51
N VAL A 89 -19.36 -8.29 -7.43
CA VAL A 89 -18.46 -7.16 -7.68
C VAL A 89 -18.59 -6.66 -9.11
N LYS A 90 -18.65 -7.56 -10.11
CA LYS A 90 -18.82 -7.16 -11.53
C LYS A 90 -20.15 -6.47 -11.77
N GLY A 91 -21.23 -6.96 -11.16
CA GLY A 91 -22.59 -6.43 -11.35
C GLY A 91 -22.87 -5.16 -10.53
N LYS A 92 -22.51 -5.16 -9.24
CA LYS A 92 -22.83 -4.07 -8.30
C LYS A 92 -21.71 -3.07 -8.11
N LYS A 93 -20.48 -3.37 -8.54
CA LYS A 93 -19.27 -2.55 -8.36
C LYS A 93 -18.86 -2.31 -6.90
N ASN A 94 -19.57 -2.87 -5.95
CA ASN A 94 -19.29 -2.79 -4.52
C ASN A 94 -19.79 -4.03 -3.80
N ILE A 95 -19.15 -4.38 -2.68
CA ILE A 95 -19.58 -5.45 -1.77
C ILE A 95 -19.28 -5.05 -0.32
N ILE A 96 -20.04 -5.59 0.59
CA ILE A 96 -19.82 -5.48 2.04
C ILE A 96 -19.49 -6.85 2.59
N LEU A 97 -18.29 -7.02 3.12
CA LEU A 97 -17.87 -8.25 3.81
C LEU A 97 -18.10 -8.08 5.31
N GLN A 98 -19.07 -8.82 5.86
CA GLN A 98 -19.40 -8.79 7.28
C GLN A 98 -18.92 -10.06 7.98
N GLY A 99 -18.56 -9.95 9.25
CA GLY A 99 -18.15 -11.08 10.09
C GLY A 99 -17.35 -10.62 11.31
N ALA A 100 -17.05 -11.54 12.22
CA ALA A 100 -16.30 -11.27 13.43
C ALA A 100 -14.90 -10.66 13.16
N PRO A 101 -14.30 -9.94 14.11
CA PRO A 101 -12.90 -9.52 14.02
C PRO A 101 -11.98 -10.74 13.82
N GLY A 102 -10.93 -10.57 13.02
CA GLY A 102 -9.92 -11.63 12.83
C GLY A 102 -10.24 -12.72 11.81
N VAL A 103 -11.47 -12.79 11.26
CA VAL A 103 -11.86 -13.85 10.28
C VAL A 103 -11.28 -13.63 8.86
N GLY A 104 -10.36 -12.71 8.67
CA GLY A 104 -9.68 -12.54 7.39
C GLY A 104 -10.42 -11.73 6.32
N LYS A 105 -11.44 -10.91 6.66
CA LYS A 105 -12.20 -10.11 5.68
C LYS A 105 -11.32 -9.24 4.78
N THR A 106 -10.44 -8.46 5.39
CA THR A 106 -9.50 -7.57 4.67
C THR A 106 -8.50 -8.36 3.82
N PHE A 107 -8.05 -9.50 4.33
CA PHE A 107 -7.18 -10.43 3.63
C PHE A 107 -7.86 -10.99 2.37
N ALA A 108 -9.10 -11.46 2.50
CA ALA A 108 -9.89 -11.96 1.38
C ALA A 108 -10.23 -10.87 0.35
N ALA A 109 -10.61 -9.66 0.81
CA ALA A 109 -10.93 -8.54 -0.07
C ALA A 109 -9.75 -8.16 -0.98
N LYS A 110 -8.54 -8.03 -0.43
CA LYS A 110 -7.34 -7.70 -1.19
C LYS A 110 -7.01 -8.78 -2.22
N ARG A 111 -7.11 -10.06 -1.83
CA ARG A 111 -6.85 -11.19 -2.73
C ARG A 111 -7.90 -11.35 -3.81
N LEU A 112 -9.16 -11.06 -3.49
CA LEU A 112 -10.23 -11.03 -4.49
C LEU A 112 -9.92 -9.99 -5.58
N ALA A 113 -9.47 -8.80 -5.19
CA ALA A 113 -9.06 -7.78 -6.16
C ALA A 113 -7.93 -8.29 -7.06
N TYR A 114 -6.89 -8.91 -6.51
CA TYR A 114 -5.80 -9.48 -7.30
C TYR A 114 -6.28 -10.58 -8.26
N SER A 115 -7.13 -11.50 -7.80
CA SER A 115 -7.64 -12.57 -8.67
C SER A 115 -8.54 -12.05 -9.78
N MET A 116 -9.25 -10.95 -9.56
CA MET A 116 -10.05 -10.29 -10.59
C MET A 116 -9.21 -9.52 -11.61
N MET A 117 -8.06 -9.01 -11.22
CA MET A 117 -7.08 -8.37 -12.11
C MET A 117 -6.20 -9.38 -12.87
N GLY A 118 -6.11 -10.62 -12.37
CA GLY A 118 -5.22 -11.65 -12.90
C GLY A 118 -3.75 -11.51 -12.49
N VAL A 119 -3.41 -10.45 -11.74
CA VAL A 119 -2.04 -10.14 -11.31
C VAL A 119 -2.01 -9.63 -9.88
N LYS A 120 -0.92 -9.91 -9.17
CA LYS A 120 -0.71 -9.41 -7.80
C LYS A 120 0.03 -8.07 -7.84
N ASP A 121 -0.65 -7.06 -8.37
CA ASP A 121 -0.12 -5.69 -8.40
C ASP A 121 -0.65 -4.87 -7.20
N PRO A 122 0.19 -4.58 -6.21
CA PRO A 122 -0.20 -3.81 -5.04
C PRO A 122 -0.50 -2.33 -5.35
N ASN A 123 0.02 -1.78 -6.46
CA ASN A 123 -0.19 -0.38 -6.82
C ASN A 123 -1.61 -0.13 -7.33
N ARG A 124 -2.26 -1.17 -7.85
CA ARG A 124 -3.64 -1.13 -8.36
C ARG A 124 -4.70 -1.45 -7.29
N VAL A 125 -4.29 -1.65 -6.03
CA VAL A 125 -5.20 -1.94 -4.91
C VAL A 125 -4.89 -1.01 -3.76
N MET A 126 -5.81 -0.08 -3.47
CA MET A 126 -5.70 0.83 -2.36
C MET A 126 -6.52 0.31 -1.16
N MET A 127 -5.92 0.34 0.02
CA MET A 127 -6.57 0.03 1.28
C MET A 127 -6.70 1.29 2.12
N VAL A 128 -7.90 1.61 2.56
CA VAL A 128 -8.19 2.75 3.43
C VAL A 128 -8.92 2.26 4.67
N GLN A 129 -8.47 2.70 5.83
CA GLN A 129 -9.15 2.44 7.10
C GLN A 129 -9.83 3.71 7.59
N PHE A 130 -11.16 3.71 7.59
CA PHE A 130 -11.93 4.79 8.16
C PHE A 130 -11.92 4.70 9.69
N HIS A 131 -11.65 5.81 10.35
CA HIS A 131 -11.68 5.99 11.79
C HIS A 131 -12.33 7.33 12.14
N GLN A 132 -12.63 7.58 13.42
CA GLN A 132 -13.40 8.74 13.84
C GLN A 132 -12.82 10.10 13.40
N SER A 133 -11.51 10.19 13.26
CA SER A 133 -10.82 11.42 12.82
C SER A 133 -10.57 11.48 11.31
N TYR A 134 -11.05 10.50 10.53
CA TYR A 134 -10.86 10.47 9.08
C TYR A 134 -11.94 11.32 8.41
N SER A 135 -11.55 12.44 7.86
CA SER A 135 -12.47 13.40 7.27
C SER A 135 -12.72 13.15 5.77
N TYR A 136 -13.75 13.78 5.25
CA TYR A 136 -14.01 13.82 3.80
C TYR A 136 -12.84 14.44 3.04
N GLU A 137 -12.23 15.46 3.63
CA GLU A 137 -11.08 16.17 3.06
C GLU A 137 -9.84 15.28 2.95
N ASP A 138 -9.68 14.32 3.86
CA ASP A 138 -8.59 13.34 3.78
C ASP A 138 -8.83 12.28 2.71
N PHE A 139 -10.09 11.98 2.42
CA PHE A 139 -10.48 10.95 1.47
C PHE A 139 -10.58 11.48 0.03
N ILE A 140 -11.31 12.58 -0.18
CA ILE A 140 -11.58 13.13 -1.52
C ILE A 140 -10.67 14.34 -1.77
N MET A 141 -10.97 15.48 -1.15
CA MET A 141 -10.18 16.71 -1.22
C MET A 141 -10.67 17.73 -0.21
N GLY A 142 -9.80 18.66 0.19
CA GLY A 142 -10.17 19.74 1.09
C GLY A 142 -9.11 20.80 1.22
N PHE A 143 -9.51 21.95 1.79
CA PHE A 143 -8.59 23.03 2.06
C PHE A 143 -7.81 22.77 3.35
N ARG A 144 -6.49 22.90 3.28
CA ARG A 144 -5.61 22.78 4.45
C ARG A 144 -4.83 24.09 4.66
N PRO A 145 -4.60 24.48 5.91
CA PRO A 145 -3.75 25.64 6.22
C PRO A 145 -2.36 25.47 5.60
N SER A 146 -1.84 26.55 5.03
CA SER A 146 -0.49 26.67 4.50
C SER A 146 0.11 28.02 4.91
N GLU A 147 1.41 28.21 4.73
CA GLU A 147 2.10 29.47 5.10
C GLU A 147 1.46 30.71 4.47
N ASN A 148 0.86 30.60 3.29
CA ASN A 148 0.23 31.68 2.53
C ASN A 148 -1.31 31.64 2.55
N GLY A 149 -1.94 31.01 3.57
CA GLY A 149 -3.38 30.88 3.69
C GLY A 149 -3.88 29.45 3.59
N PHE A 150 -4.83 29.17 2.70
CA PHE A 150 -5.40 27.83 2.51
C PHE A 150 -5.02 27.29 1.14
N LYS A 151 -4.57 26.03 1.11
CA LYS A 151 -4.27 25.31 -0.14
C LYS A 151 -5.20 24.12 -0.28
N LEU A 152 -5.73 23.91 -1.48
CA LEU A 152 -6.48 22.70 -1.81
C LEU A 152 -5.51 21.51 -1.81
N LYS A 153 -5.83 20.49 -1.01
CA LYS A 153 -5.11 19.21 -0.95
C LYS A 153 -6.03 18.10 -1.44
N HIS A 154 -5.53 17.29 -2.33
CA HIS A 154 -6.22 16.09 -2.79
C HIS A 154 -6.13 14.98 -1.74
N GLY A 155 -7.23 14.24 -1.56
CA GLY A 155 -7.27 13.07 -0.69
C GLY A 155 -6.86 11.79 -1.42
N VAL A 156 -6.66 10.75 -0.64
CA VAL A 156 -6.11 9.48 -1.14
C VAL A 156 -6.95 8.83 -2.25
N PHE A 157 -8.27 8.95 -2.18
CA PHE A 157 -9.16 8.40 -3.20
C PHE A 157 -9.06 9.18 -4.53
N TYR A 158 -9.02 10.51 -4.46
CA TYR A 158 -8.83 11.34 -5.65
C TYR A 158 -7.52 11.00 -6.36
N GLU A 159 -6.42 10.91 -5.62
CA GLU A 159 -5.11 10.56 -6.18
C GLU A 159 -5.11 9.14 -6.78
N PHE A 160 -5.82 8.21 -6.16
CA PHE A 160 -5.97 6.86 -6.69
C PHE A 160 -6.74 6.85 -8.03
N CYS A 161 -7.84 7.62 -8.13
CA CYS A 161 -8.58 7.76 -9.37
C CYS A 161 -7.75 8.40 -10.48
N LYS A 162 -6.95 9.44 -10.14
CA LYS A 162 -6.06 10.09 -11.11
C LYS A 162 -5.01 9.14 -11.68
N ARG A 163 -4.44 8.28 -10.87
CA ARG A 163 -3.51 7.24 -11.37
C ARG A 163 -4.21 6.27 -12.31
N ALA A 164 -5.44 5.84 -11.97
CA ALA A 164 -6.21 4.93 -12.81
C ALA A 164 -6.60 5.53 -14.18
N GLU A 165 -6.72 6.87 -14.29
CA GLU A 165 -6.95 7.54 -15.58
C GLU A 165 -5.73 7.44 -16.50
N VAL A 166 -4.53 7.40 -15.96
CA VAL A 166 -3.29 7.30 -16.74
C VAL A 166 -3.07 5.88 -17.26
N ASP A 167 -3.53 4.88 -16.51
CA ASP A 167 -3.35 3.45 -16.83
C ASP A 167 -4.45 2.90 -17.76
N SER A 168 -5.42 3.71 -18.17
CA SER A 168 -6.55 3.33 -19.04
C SER A 168 -6.35 3.82 -20.47
#